data_941a9d8cc4d9a65fd822d507f89c9e36
#
_entry.id   941a9d8cc4d9a65fd822d507f89c9e36
#
_cell.length_a   1.000
_cell.length_b   1.000
_cell.length_c   1.000
_cell.angle_alpha   90.00
_cell.angle_beta   90.00
_cell.angle_gamma   90.00
#
_symmetry.space_group_name_H-M   'P 1'
#
loop_
_entity.id
_entity.type
_entity.pdbx_description
1 polymer ?
#
loop_
_entity_poly.entity_id
_entity_poly.type
_entity_poly.pdbx_seq_one_letter_code
_entity_poly.pdbx_strand_id
1 'polypeptide(L)'
;MKKIFYFSIFTLFFFNVSYADQKGIDIAKETVKRNTGWIGSEVVFQMILKNASGGVAERKIRSMALENDKPNEGDKSLSIFDTPADVEGTIFLSHTKIKNPDDQWLFLPALKRVKRISSSNKSGPFMGSEYAYEDLLSFEIDRFTHTFLREEKCPGSFKDVDCFVVEQKPTYENSGYTRRIVWTHKNDYKAVYIDYYDRKNSLLKSLTFDNYKLYKDKFWRAHELNMVNHQTKKSTLIVYEPYNFDAAIDKSLFNPNKLKRIR
;
A
#
# COMPACT_ATOMS: atom_id res chain seq x y z
N MET A 1 50.61 -18.85 -45.18
CA MET A 1 50.04 -18.27 -43.95
C MET A 1 48.56 -17.89 -44.21
N LYS A 2 47.62 -18.70 -43.71
CA LYS A 2 46.17 -18.43 -43.85
C LYS A 2 45.73 -17.64 -42.67
N LYS A 3 45.24 -16.41 -42.87
CA LYS A 3 44.61 -15.58 -41.81
C LYS A 3 43.14 -16.03 -41.64
N ILE A 4 42.80 -16.53 -40.46
CA ILE A 4 41.45 -16.87 -40.07
C ILE A 4 40.83 -15.60 -39.45
N PHE A 5 39.80 -15.06 -40.09
CA PHE A 5 38.99 -13.95 -39.56
C PHE A 5 37.90 -14.53 -38.67
N TYR A 6 37.96 -14.27 -37.37
CA TYR A 6 36.85 -14.55 -36.44
C TYR A 6 35.81 -13.45 -36.55
N PHE A 7 34.65 -13.81 -37.10
CA PHE A 7 33.49 -12.93 -37.11
C PHE A 7 32.75 -13.12 -35.79
N SER A 8 32.90 -12.16 -34.86
CA SER A 8 32.18 -12.19 -33.58
C SER A 8 30.75 -11.67 -33.79
N ILE A 9 29.78 -12.59 -33.78
CA ILE A 9 28.36 -12.23 -33.83
C ILE A 9 27.95 -11.70 -32.44
N PHE A 10 27.81 -10.40 -32.33
CA PHE A 10 27.27 -9.73 -31.13
C PHE A 10 25.75 -9.84 -31.19
N THR A 11 25.18 -10.82 -30.47
CA THR A 11 23.73 -11.00 -30.37
C THR A 11 23.18 -9.94 -29.40
N LEU A 12 22.60 -8.87 -29.92
CA LEU A 12 21.86 -7.90 -29.18
C LEU A 12 20.55 -8.54 -28.68
N PHE A 13 20.49 -8.89 -27.42
CA PHE A 13 19.22 -9.25 -26.75
C PHE A 13 18.36 -7.99 -26.56
N PHE A 14 17.43 -7.76 -27.49
CA PHE A 14 16.36 -6.81 -27.26
C PHE A 14 15.37 -7.44 -26.26
N PHE A 15 15.33 -6.93 -25.04
CA PHE A 15 14.21 -7.20 -24.12
C PHE A 15 12.97 -6.51 -24.68
N ASN A 16 12.16 -7.23 -25.44
CA ASN A 16 10.84 -6.76 -25.85
C ASN A 16 9.90 -6.83 -24.65
N VAL A 17 9.62 -5.71 -24.02
CA VAL A 17 8.50 -5.57 -23.06
C VAL A 17 7.22 -5.84 -23.85
N SER A 18 6.37 -6.74 -23.35
CA SER A 18 5.12 -7.04 -24.04
C SER A 18 4.20 -5.79 -24.01
N TYR A 19 3.32 -5.65 -25.00
CA TYR A 19 2.34 -4.56 -25.03
C TYR A 19 1.47 -4.53 -23.77
N ALA A 20 1.11 -5.69 -23.23
CA ALA A 20 0.33 -5.81 -21.99
C ALA A 20 1.10 -5.26 -20.78
N ASP A 21 2.40 -5.54 -20.69
CA ASP A 21 3.24 -5.03 -19.60
C ASP A 21 3.46 -3.52 -19.74
N GLN A 22 3.70 -3.02 -20.95
CA GLN A 22 3.84 -1.58 -21.16
C GLN A 22 2.56 -0.83 -20.78
N LYS A 23 1.38 -1.31 -21.20
CA LYS A 23 0.09 -0.71 -20.82
C LYS A 23 -0.13 -0.77 -19.31
N GLY A 24 0.23 -1.87 -18.65
CA GLY A 24 0.16 -2.02 -17.19
C GLY A 24 1.03 -1.01 -16.45
N ILE A 25 2.27 -0.81 -16.93
CA ILE A 25 3.21 0.20 -16.40
C ILE A 25 2.67 1.62 -16.60
N ASP A 26 2.10 1.93 -17.77
CA ASP A 26 1.59 3.27 -18.07
C ASP A 26 0.37 3.61 -17.20
N ILE A 27 -0.50 2.64 -16.89
CA ILE A 27 -1.60 2.80 -15.94
C ILE A 27 -1.05 3.09 -14.54
N ALA A 28 -0.04 2.36 -14.09
CA ALA A 28 0.60 2.57 -12.78
C ALA A 28 1.26 3.96 -12.70
N LYS A 29 1.96 4.39 -13.75
CA LYS A 29 2.57 5.73 -13.85
C LYS A 29 1.53 6.84 -13.76
N GLU A 30 0.43 6.72 -14.48
CA GLU A 30 -0.63 7.74 -14.44
C GLU A 30 -1.31 7.78 -13.07
N THR A 31 -1.51 6.63 -12.42
CA THR A 31 -2.01 6.54 -11.04
C THR A 31 -1.11 7.32 -10.07
N VAL A 32 0.20 7.09 -10.12
CA VAL A 32 1.17 7.79 -9.27
C VAL A 32 1.20 9.28 -9.57
N LYS A 33 1.30 9.67 -10.85
CA LYS A 33 1.35 11.07 -11.30
C LYS A 33 0.15 11.89 -10.77
N ARG A 34 -1.05 11.32 -10.80
CA ARG A 34 -2.26 11.98 -10.27
C ARG A 34 -2.27 12.09 -8.76
N ASN A 35 -1.53 11.22 -8.07
CA ASN A 35 -1.46 11.18 -6.61
C ASN A 35 -0.20 11.80 -6.03
N THR A 36 0.61 12.53 -6.80
CA THR A 36 1.85 13.18 -6.37
C THR A 36 1.66 14.68 -6.18
N GLY A 37 2.37 15.26 -5.20
CA GLY A 37 2.38 16.70 -4.89
C GLY A 37 1.49 17.09 -3.71
N TRP A 38 1.06 16.12 -2.87
CA TRP A 38 0.25 16.38 -1.68
C TRP A 38 1.07 16.82 -0.45
N ILE A 39 2.40 16.67 -0.47
CA ILE A 39 3.41 17.15 0.50
C ILE A 39 3.26 16.50 1.86
N GLY A 40 2.14 16.71 2.54
CA GLY A 40 1.84 16.14 3.85
C GLY A 40 0.34 16.10 4.12
N SER A 41 -0.07 15.22 5.01
CA SER A 41 -1.48 15.12 5.42
C SER A 41 -1.62 14.55 6.81
N GLU A 42 -2.69 14.97 7.47
CA GLU A 42 -3.19 14.38 8.71
C GLU A 42 -4.60 13.82 8.50
N VAL A 43 -4.89 12.73 9.19
CA VAL A 43 -6.23 12.15 9.19
C VAL A 43 -6.47 11.36 10.46
N VAL A 44 -7.70 11.37 10.94
CA VAL A 44 -8.19 10.45 11.98
C VAL A 44 -8.99 9.36 11.29
N PHE A 45 -8.87 8.12 11.76
CA PHE A 45 -9.68 7.03 11.24
C PHE A 45 -10.05 6.02 12.33
N GLN A 46 -11.13 5.31 12.08
CA GLN A 46 -11.54 4.14 12.84
C GLN A 46 -11.14 2.88 12.09
N MET A 47 -10.60 1.92 12.82
CA MET A 47 -10.32 0.57 12.31
C MET A 47 -11.23 -0.42 13.06
N ILE A 48 -12.14 -1.03 12.34
CA ILE A 48 -13.17 -1.94 12.85
C ILE A 48 -12.79 -3.36 12.41
N LEU A 49 -12.37 -4.18 13.37
CA LEU A 49 -11.96 -5.57 13.17
C LEU A 49 -13.12 -6.49 13.47
N LYS A 50 -13.49 -7.35 12.53
CA LYS A 50 -14.56 -8.33 12.70
C LYS A 50 -13.99 -9.75 12.58
N ASN A 51 -14.19 -10.57 13.60
CA ASN A 51 -13.77 -11.97 13.56
C ASN A 51 -14.81 -12.87 12.86
N ALA A 52 -14.46 -14.14 12.62
CA ALA A 52 -15.34 -15.09 11.92
C ALA A 52 -16.67 -15.38 12.65
N SER A 53 -16.72 -15.23 13.97
CA SER A 53 -17.93 -15.40 14.78
C SER A 53 -18.76 -14.12 14.95
N GLY A 54 -18.35 -13.03 14.30
CA GLY A 54 -19.06 -11.74 14.33
C GLY A 54 -18.66 -10.81 15.48
N GLY A 55 -17.72 -11.21 16.34
CA GLY A 55 -17.17 -10.31 17.38
C GLY A 55 -16.45 -9.14 16.75
N VAL A 56 -16.62 -7.94 17.32
CA VAL A 56 -16.10 -6.66 16.80
C VAL A 56 -15.16 -6.04 17.82
N ALA A 57 -14.04 -5.50 17.33
CA ALA A 57 -13.13 -4.64 18.07
C ALA A 57 -12.88 -3.37 17.26
N GLU A 58 -12.87 -2.22 17.93
CA GLU A 58 -12.71 -0.92 17.29
C GLU A 58 -11.46 -0.22 17.82
N ARG A 59 -10.83 0.57 16.97
CA ARG A 59 -9.66 1.39 17.30
C ARG A 59 -9.79 2.75 16.66
N LYS A 60 -9.49 3.80 17.42
CA LYS A 60 -9.33 5.15 16.89
C LYS A 60 -7.84 5.45 16.73
N ILE A 61 -7.47 5.96 15.56
CA ILE A 61 -6.07 6.15 15.18
C ILE A 61 -5.94 7.51 14.52
N ARG A 62 -4.95 8.29 14.98
CA ARG A 62 -4.48 9.49 14.29
C ARG A 62 -3.32 9.13 13.40
N SER A 63 -3.31 9.61 12.15
CA SER A 63 -2.23 9.33 11.21
C SER A 63 -1.73 10.61 10.56
N MET A 64 -0.42 10.67 10.39
CA MET A 64 0.29 11.71 9.65
C MET A 64 1.10 11.05 8.57
N ALA A 65 1.17 11.68 7.40
CA ALA A 65 1.98 11.21 6.31
C ALA A 65 2.75 12.36 5.68
N LEU A 66 3.94 12.03 5.18
CA LEU A 66 4.80 12.94 4.42
C LEU A 66 5.12 12.29 3.08
N GLU A 67 4.84 13.02 2.02
CA GLU A 67 5.31 12.66 0.70
C GLU A 67 6.84 12.83 0.64
N ASN A 68 7.50 11.89 -0.01
CA ASN A 68 8.94 11.96 -0.16
C ASN A 68 9.32 12.25 -1.61
N ASP A 69 10.17 13.25 -1.79
CA ASP A 69 10.69 13.72 -3.07
C ASP A 69 12.11 13.19 -3.39
N LYS A 70 12.70 12.39 -2.47
CA LYS A 70 14.07 11.88 -2.64
C LYS A 70 14.10 10.63 -3.51
N PRO A 71 15.08 10.52 -4.41
CA PRO A 71 15.27 9.32 -5.21
C PRO A 71 15.43 8.06 -4.34
N ASN A 72 14.76 6.97 -4.72
CA ASN A 72 14.78 5.65 -4.07
C ASN A 72 14.19 5.59 -2.65
N GLU A 73 13.56 6.64 -2.17
CA GLU A 73 12.75 6.64 -0.95
C GLU A 73 11.28 6.87 -1.31
N GLY A 74 10.38 6.14 -0.68
CA GLY A 74 8.94 6.39 -0.74
C GLY A 74 8.47 7.22 0.46
N ASP A 75 7.16 7.32 0.62
CA ASP A 75 6.53 8.15 1.64
C ASP A 75 6.81 7.64 3.06
N LYS A 76 6.62 8.53 4.02
CA LYS A 76 6.66 8.21 5.45
C LYS A 76 5.28 8.34 6.05
N SER A 77 4.93 7.41 6.94
CA SER A 77 3.69 7.48 7.69
C SER A 77 3.93 7.21 9.17
N LEU A 78 3.16 7.89 10.01
CA LEU A 78 3.14 7.73 11.45
C LEU A 78 1.68 7.59 11.90
N SER A 79 1.36 6.50 12.59
CA SER A 79 0.02 6.25 13.13
C SER A 79 0.09 6.08 14.65
N ILE A 80 -0.78 6.76 15.37
CA ILE A 80 -0.87 6.76 16.83
C ILE A 80 -2.24 6.22 17.22
N PHE A 81 -2.26 5.16 18.01
CA PHE A 81 -3.49 4.57 18.52
C PHE A 81 -4.00 5.36 19.73
N ASP A 82 -5.20 5.90 19.64
CA ASP A 82 -5.82 6.67 20.72
C ASP A 82 -6.74 5.81 21.59
N THR A 83 -7.40 4.82 21.02
CA THR A 83 -8.28 3.87 21.74
C THR A 83 -8.24 2.49 21.09
N PRO A 84 -8.61 1.41 21.80
CA PRO A 84 -8.93 1.33 23.24
C PRO A 84 -7.66 1.32 24.12
N ALA A 85 -7.84 1.32 25.44
CA ALA A 85 -6.76 1.43 26.43
C ALA A 85 -5.65 0.39 26.32
N ASP A 86 -5.95 -0.81 25.82
CA ASP A 86 -4.95 -1.89 25.62
C ASP A 86 -3.95 -1.61 24.50
N VAL A 87 -4.29 -0.74 23.56
CA VAL A 87 -3.41 -0.30 22.45
C VAL A 87 -3.08 1.20 22.49
N GLU A 88 -3.68 1.96 23.42
CA GLU A 88 -3.47 3.40 23.54
C GLU A 88 -1.99 3.76 23.62
N GLY A 89 -1.58 4.79 22.87
CA GLY A 89 -0.20 5.25 22.79
C GLY A 89 0.73 4.33 21.99
N THR A 90 0.22 3.23 21.40
CA THR A 90 0.98 2.46 20.41
C THR A 90 1.23 3.34 19.19
N ILE A 91 2.48 3.33 18.69
CA ILE A 91 2.86 4.13 17.53
C ILE A 91 3.47 3.23 16.47
N PHE A 92 2.95 3.32 15.27
CA PHE A 92 3.53 2.69 14.10
C PHE A 92 4.16 3.74 13.20
N LEU A 93 5.44 3.60 12.91
CA LEU A 93 6.20 4.44 11.98
C LEU A 93 6.64 3.60 10.79
N SER A 94 6.38 4.09 9.59
CA SER A 94 6.81 3.47 8.34
C SER A 94 7.59 4.45 7.47
N HIS A 95 8.73 4.00 6.96
CA HIS A 95 9.48 4.64 5.89
C HIS A 95 9.52 3.67 4.71
N THR A 96 8.74 3.95 3.69
CA THR A 96 8.76 3.18 2.45
C THR A 96 10.07 3.43 1.71
N LYS A 97 10.62 2.39 1.09
CA LYS A 97 11.80 2.46 0.23
C LYS A 97 11.54 1.76 -1.09
N ILE A 98 12.06 2.31 -2.17
CA ILE A 98 11.82 1.78 -3.50
C ILE A 98 12.71 0.56 -3.77
N LYS A 99 14.01 0.68 -3.57
CA LYS A 99 15.02 -0.36 -3.91
C LYS A 99 15.44 -1.23 -2.73
N ASN A 100 15.36 -0.70 -1.52
CA ASN A 100 15.78 -1.39 -0.30
C ASN A 100 14.57 -1.92 0.47
N PRO A 101 14.75 -2.84 1.43
CA PRO A 101 13.70 -3.19 2.38
C PRO A 101 13.23 -1.96 3.15
N ASP A 102 11.90 -1.89 3.36
CA ASP A 102 11.27 -0.82 4.13
C ASP A 102 11.73 -0.82 5.58
N ASP A 103 11.74 0.35 6.19
CA ASP A 103 11.95 0.47 7.62
C ASP A 103 10.63 0.75 8.32
N GLN A 104 10.23 -0.18 9.19
CA GLN A 104 9.01 -0.07 9.99
C GLN A 104 9.32 -0.30 11.46
N TRP A 105 8.73 0.53 12.32
CA TRP A 105 8.90 0.45 13.77
C TRP A 105 7.54 0.51 14.47
N LEU A 106 7.42 -0.29 15.52
CA LEU A 106 6.27 -0.31 16.42
C LEU A 106 6.74 0.04 17.83
N PHE A 107 6.28 1.17 18.36
CA PHE A 107 6.42 1.48 19.77
C PHE A 107 5.25 0.88 20.54
N LEU A 108 5.56 0.12 21.57
CA LEU A 108 4.59 -0.52 22.45
C LEU A 108 4.71 0.10 23.85
N PRO A 109 3.79 0.95 24.29
CA PRO A 109 3.84 1.66 25.58
C PRO A 109 3.94 0.71 26.77
N ALA A 110 3.15 -0.37 26.79
CA ALA A 110 3.17 -1.36 27.85
C ALA A 110 4.56 -2.00 28.07
N LEU A 111 5.34 -2.12 27.01
CA LEU A 111 6.72 -2.66 27.07
C LEU A 111 7.79 -1.55 27.11
N LYS A 112 7.41 -0.28 26.97
CA LYS A 112 8.30 0.89 26.84
C LYS A 112 9.40 0.67 25.79
N ARG A 113 9.10 -0.09 24.71
CA ARG A 113 10.06 -0.51 23.69
C ARG A 113 9.64 -0.14 22.30
N VAL A 114 10.61 0.29 21.48
CA VAL A 114 10.47 0.37 20.03
C VAL A 114 10.99 -0.96 19.45
N LYS A 115 10.12 -1.64 18.70
CA LYS A 115 10.44 -2.87 17.97
C LYS A 115 10.52 -2.53 16.48
N ARG A 116 11.63 -2.85 15.83
CA ARG A 116 11.72 -2.81 14.37
C ARG A 116 11.04 -4.06 13.81
N ILE A 117 10.19 -3.87 12.82
CA ILE A 117 9.57 -4.97 12.07
C ILE A 117 10.59 -5.44 11.04
N SER A 118 10.99 -6.71 11.14
CA SER A 118 11.92 -7.28 10.15
C SER A 118 11.22 -7.45 8.79
N SER A 119 12.00 -7.39 7.70
CA SER A 119 11.49 -7.62 6.35
C SER A 119 10.85 -8.99 6.17
N SER A 120 11.28 -10.00 6.93
CA SER A 120 10.66 -11.35 6.96
C SER A 120 9.27 -11.38 7.61
N ASN A 121 8.94 -10.38 8.44
CA ASN A 121 7.66 -10.33 9.17
C ASN A 121 6.66 -9.34 8.56
N LYS A 122 6.99 -8.68 7.46
CA LYS A 122 6.09 -7.68 6.84
C LYS A 122 4.79 -8.27 6.28
N SER A 123 4.77 -9.57 5.97
CA SER A 123 3.55 -10.29 5.57
C SER A 123 2.65 -10.67 6.74
N GLY A 124 3.07 -10.42 7.99
CA GLY A 124 2.25 -10.65 9.18
C GLY A 124 1.14 -9.62 9.36
N PRO A 125 0.10 -9.95 10.14
CA PRO A 125 -1.05 -9.07 10.35
C PRO A 125 -0.66 -7.83 11.17
N PHE A 126 -1.06 -6.65 10.69
CA PHE A 126 -0.88 -5.39 11.41
C PHE A 126 -1.84 -5.32 12.60
N MET A 127 -1.29 -5.38 13.81
CA MET A 127 -2.05 -5.22 15.05
C MET A 127 -3.31 -6.11 15.12
N GLY A 128 -3.26 -7.32 14.55
CA GLY A 128 -4.39 -8.26 14.53
C GLY A 128 -5.49 -7.96 13.51
N SER A 129 -5.30 -6.97 12.64
CA SER A 129 -6.20 -6.68 11.52
C SER A 129 -5.94 -7.62 10.33
N GLU A 130 -6.79 -7.55 9.31
CA GLU A 130 -6.58 -8.25 8.03
C GLU A 130 -5.62 -7.51 7.08
N TYR A 131 -5.14 -6.31 7.46
CA TYR A 131 -4.02 -5.65 6.78
C TYR A 131 -2.70 -6.25 7.24
N ALA A 132 -1.82 -6.57 6.31
CA ALA A 132 -0.42 -6.90 6.62
C ALA A 132 0.43 -5.62 6.76
N TYR A 133 1.58 -5.71 7.42
CA TYR A 133 2.51 -4.58 7.48
C TYR A 133 2.92 -4.07 6.09
N GLU A 134 3.00 -4.95 5.09
CA GLU A 134 3.31 -4.58 3.71
C GLU A 134 2.15 -3.84 2.99
N ASP A 135 0.90 -3.97 3.45
CA ASP A 135 -0.25 -3.25 2.89
C ASP A 135 -0.30 -1.78 3.32
N LEU A 136 0.49 -1.40 4.34
CA LEU A 136 0.56 -0.04 4.89
C LEU A 136 1.68 0.81 4.29
N LEU A 137 2.35 0.30 3.26
CA LEU A 137 3.40 1.00 2.54
C LEU A 137 2.81 1.86 1.42
N SER A 138 3.50 2.94 1.06
CA SER A 138 3.15 3.68 -0.16
C SER A 138 3.31 2.77 -1.39
N PHE A 139 2.48 3.04 -2.39
CA PHE A 139 2.56 2.32 -3.65
C PHE A 139 3.73 2.86 -4.48
N GLU A 140 4.68 1.98 -4.78
CA GLU A 140 5.85 2.28 -5.60
C GLU A 140 5.84 1.40 -6.85
N ILE A 141 5.95 2.00 -8.03
CA ILE A 141 5.83 1.30 -9.32
C ILE A 141 6.87 0.18 -9.43
N ASP A 142 8.13 0.49 -9.13
CA ASP A 142 9.26 -0.44 -9.30
C ASP A 142 9.24 -1.64 -8.35
N ARG A 143 8.33 -1.62 -7.36
CA ARG A 143 8.16 -2.75 -6.43
C ARG A 143 7.27 -3.85 -6.97
N PHE A 144 6.73 -3.68 -8.17
CA PHE A 144 5.88 -4.67 -8.83
C PHE A 144 6.21 -4.77 -10.30
N THR A 145 6.01 -5.95 -10.89
CA THR A 145 5.75 -6.05 -12.32
C THR A 145 4.28 -5.70 -12.57
N HIS A 146 3.97 -5.18 -13.74
CA HIS A 146 2.61 -4.72 -14.08
C HIS A 146 2.22 -5.34 -15.42
N THR A 147 1.22 -6.21 -15.43
CA THR A 147 0.68 -6.79 -16.65
C THR A 147 -0.78 -6.39 -16.81
N PHE A 148 -1.10 -5.63 -17.85
CA PHE A 148 -2.49 -5.31 -18.20
C PHE A 148 -3.20 -6.58 -18.64
N LEU A 149 -4.34 -6.89 -18.01
CA LEU A 149 -5.12 -8.08 -18.32
C LEU A 149 -6.28 -7.77 -19.26
N ARG A 150 -7.10 -6.77 -18.93
CA ARG A 150 -8.34 -6.41 -19.64
C ARG A 150 -8.94 -5.09 -19.14
N GLU A 151 -9.97 -4.67 -19.84
CA GLU A 151 -10.92 -3.66 -19.38
C GLU A 151 -12.25 -4.36 -19.09
N GLU A 152 -12.91 -3.98 -18.01
CA GLU A 152 -14.24 -4.48 -17.66
C GLU A 152 -14.96 -3.49 -16.75
N LYS A 153 -16.23 -3.73 -16.45
CA LYS A 153 -16.95 -2.96 -15.44
C LYS A 153 -16.30 -3.11 -14.09
N CYS A 154 -16.15 -1.99 -13.38
CA CYS A 154 -15.60 -2.00 -12.03
C CYS A 154 -16.50 -2.80 -11.07
N PRO A 155 -15.96 -3.47 -10.07
CA PRO A 155 -16.76 -4.15 -9.05
C PRO A 155 -17.37 -3.17 -8.03
N GLY A 156 -18.33 -3.66 -7.24
CA GLY A 156 -18.90 -2.97 -6.10
C GLY A 156 -19.69 -1.71 -6.44
N SER A 157 -19.44 -0.63 -5.72
CA SER A 157 -20.13 0.66 -5.88
C SER A 157 -19.85 1.38 -7.21
N PHE A 158 -18.84 0.92 -7.95
CA PHE A 158 -18.42 1.49 -9.24
C PHE A 158 -18.88 0.68 -10.46
N LYS A 159 -19.87 -0.20 -10.32
CA LYS A 159 -20.35 -1.12 -11.39
C LYS A 159 -20.77 -0.47 -12.71
N ASP A 160 -21.08 0.83 -12.70
CA ASP A 160 -21.55 1.56 -13.88
C ASP A 160 -20.40 2.19 -14.70
N VAL A 161 -19.17 2.15 -14.18
CA VAL A 161 -17.96 2.67 -14.85
C VAL A 161 -17.00 1.56 -15.25
N ASP A 162 -16.07 1.87 -16.17
CA ASP A 162 -15.07 0.90 -16.62
C ASP A 162 -13.78 1.01 -15.79
N CYS A 163 -13.14 -0.13 -15.58
CA CYS A 163 -11.85 -0.28 -14.94
C CYS A 163 -10.81 -0.86 -15.88
N PHE A 164 -9.57 -0.45 -15.70
CA PHE A 164 -8.42 -1.23 -16.11
C PHE A 164 -8.15 -2.31 -15.07
N VAL A 165 -7.93 -3.55 -15.51
CA VAL A 165 -7.55 -4.66 -14.64
C VAL A 165 -6.09 -5.00 -14.90
N VAL A 166 -5.27 -4.88 -13.86
CA VAL A 166 -3.82 -5.05 -13.93
C VAL A 166 -3.37 -6.09 -12.91
N GLU A 167 -2.64 -7.11 -13.35
CA GLU A 167 -1.89 -8.00 -12.46
C GLU A 167 -0.61 -7.31 -12.01
N GLN A 168 -0.34 -7.37 -10.71
CA GLN A 168 0.88 -6.85 -10.10
C GLN A 168 1.53 -7.97 -9.28
N LYS A 169 2.81 -8.29 -9.61
CA LYS A 169 3.60 -9.26 -8.85
C LYS A 169 4.69 -8.53 -8.09
N PRO A 170 4.81 -8.73 -6.76
CA PRO A 170 5.88 -8.15 -5.98
C PRO A 170 7.27 -8.54 -6.53
N THR A 171 8.17 -7.56 -6.65
CA THR A 171 9.57 -7.76 -7.06
C THR A 171 10.51 -7.87 -5.84
N TYR A 172 9.98 -7.68 -4.65
CA TYR A 172 10.72 -7.71 -3.39
C TYR A 172 10.53 -9.03 -2.64
N GLU A 173 11.53 -9.40 -1.86
CA GLU A 173 11.53 -10.63 -1.06
C GLU A 173 10.53 -10.58 0.11
N ASN A 174 10.13 -11.77 0.58
CA ASN A 174 9.31 -11.99 1.76
C ASN A 174 7.89 -11.39 1.70
N SER A 175 7.37 -11.08 0.51
CA SER A 175 5.96 -10.75 0.38
C SER A 175 5.07 -11.92 0.81
N GLY A 176 3.93 -11.62 1.42
CA GLY A 176 2.87 -12.58 1.69
C GLY A 176 2.09 -12.98 0.44
N TYR A 177 2.32 -12.27 -0.68
CA TYR A 177 1.56 -12.43 -1.91
C TYR A 177 2.43 -12.91 -3.06
N THR A 178 1.87 -13.80 -3.89
CA THR A 178 2.45 -14.13 -5.21
C THR A 178 2.08 -13.07 -6.22
N ARG A 179 0.88 -12.53 -6.14
CA ARG A 179 0.35 -11.47 -7.00
C ARG A 179 -0.85 -10.80 -6.36
N ARG A 180 -1.21 -9.66 -6.92
CA ARG A 180 -2.49 -8.99 -6.69
C ARG A 180 -3.10 -8.58 -8.03
N ILE A 181 -4.42 -8.58 -8.12
CA ILE A 181 -5.17 -8.06 -9.25
C ILE A 181 -5.81 -6.76 -8.81
N VAL A 182 -5.56 -5.69 -9.55
CA VAL A 182 -5.99 -4.34 -9.21
C VAL A 182 -6.97 -3.83 -10.25
N TRP A 183 -8.15 -3.42 -9.81
CA TRP A 183 -9.11 -2.68 -10.62
C TRP A 183 -8.91 -1.19 -10.42
N THR A 184 -8.51 -0.51 -11.47
CA THR A 184 -8.25 0.93 -11.48
C THR A 184 -9.31 1.63 -12.31
N HIS A 185 -10.02 2.59 -11.71
CA HIS A 185 -11.04 3.40 -12.37
C HIS A 185 -10.46 4.09 -13.62
N LYS A 186 -11.10 3.90 -14.78
CA LYS A 186 -10.51 4.27 -16.08
C LYS A 186 -10.29 5.77 -16.24
N ASN A 187 -11.18 6.60 -15.70
CA ASN A 187 -11.09 8.06 -15.86
C ASN A 187 -10.20 8.70 -14.78
N ASP A 188 -10.32 8.26 -13.54
CA ASP A 188 -9.66 8.91 -12.38
C ASP A 188 -8.35 8.23 -11.99
N TYR A 189 -8.05 7.04 -12.52
CA TYR A 189 -6.85 6.25 -12.18
C TYR A 189 -6.69 5.98 -10.67
N LYS A 190 -7.81 5.87 -9.96
CA LYS A 190 -7.85 5.47 -8.54
C LYS A 190 -8.19 3.99 -8.43
N ALA A 191 -7.57 3.28 -7.50
CA ALA A 191 -7.90 1.88 -7.24
C ALA A 191 -9.31 1.80 -6.65
N VAL A 192 -10.12 0.86 -7.11
CA VAL A 192 -11.48 0.63 -6.58
C VAL A 192 -11.62 -0.75 -5.92
N TYR A 193 -10.75 -1.68 -6.33
CA TYR A 193 -10.76 -3.04 -5.78
C TYR A 193 -9.42 -3.72 -6.00
N ILE A 194 -9.01 -4.56 -5.04
CA ILE A 194 -7.78 -5.37 -5.15
C ILE A 194 -8.04 -6.76 -4.60
N ASP A 195 -7.73 -7.81 -5.39
CA ASP A 195 -7.61 -9.19 -4.93
C ASP A 195 -6.15 -9.53 -4.63
N TYR A 196 -5.90 -10.14 -3.48
CA TYR A 196 -4.58 -10.58 -3.04
C TYR A 196 -4.52 -12.11 -3.03
N TYR A 197 -3.48 -12.66 -3.64
CA TYR A 197 -3.24 -14.10 -3.73
C TYR A 197 -2.05 -14.49 -2.85
N ASP A 198 -2.26 -15.50 -2.01
CA ASP A 198 -1.26 -15.99 -1.07
C ASP A 198 -0.08 -16.70 -1.76
N ARG A 199 0.88 -17.18 -0.96
CA ARG A 199 2.07 -17.91 -1.46
C ARG A 199 1.74 -19.22 -2.18
N LYS A 200 0.53 -19.74 -2.04
CA LYS A 200 0.01 -20.91 -2.77
C LYS A 200 -0.78 -20.50 -4.01
N ASN A 201 -0.78 -19.19 -4.34
CA ASN A 201 -1.56 -18.60 -5.42
C ASN A 201 -3.08 -18.81 -5.27
N SER A 202 -3.57 -18.95 -4.04
CA SER A 202 -4.99 -18.99 -3.71
C SER A 202 -5.47 -17.60 -3.31
N LEU A 203 -6.73 -17.26 -3.64
CA LEU A 203 -7.33 -16.00 -3.21
C LEU A 203 -7.35 -15.95 -1.69
N LEU A 204 -6.63 -14.99 -1.13
CA LEU A 204 -6.49 -14.80 0.31
C LEU A 204 -7.53 -13.80 0.82
N LYS A 205 -7.51 -12.60 0.27
CA LYS A 205 -8.32 -11.48 0.72
C LYS A 205 -8.58 -10.49 -0.41
N SER A 206 -9.61 -9.68 -0.24
CA SER A 206 -9.97 -8.60 -1.16
C SER A 206 -10.12 -7.30 -0.41
N LEU A 207 -9.74 -6.20 -1.05
CA LEU A 207 -9.86 -4.83 -0.54
C LEU A 207 -10.77 -4.03 -1.45
N THR A 208 -11.85 -3.48 -0.92
CA THR A 208 -12.68 -2.48 -1.60
C THR A 208 -12.32 -1.08 -1.13
N PHE A 209 -12.45 -0.11 -2.04
CA PHE A 209 -12.23 1.32 -1.78
C PHE A 209 -13.52 2.05 -2.14
N ASP A 210 -14.15 2.64 -1.14
CA ASP A 210 -15.45 3.31 -1.30
C ASP A 210 -15.42 4.73 -0.75
N ASN A 211 -16.52 5.46 -0.96
CA ASN A 211 -16.74 6.80 -0.44
C ASN A 211 -15.59 7.77 -0.78
N TYR A 212 -15.20 7.81 -2.06
CA TYR A 212 -14.13 8.67 -2.54
C TYR A 212 -14.50 10.15 -2.45
N LYS A 213 -13.56 10.98 -1.95
CA LYS A 213 -13.63 12.44 -1.97
C LYS A 213 -12.42 13.02 -2.69
N LEU A 214 -12.64 14.12 -3.40
CA LEU A 214 -11.60 14.87 -4.09
C LEU A 214 -11.09 15.99 -3.19
N TYR A 215 -9.78 16.06 -3.00
CA TYR A 215 -9.07 17.07 -2.21
C TYR A 215 -8.16 17.90 -3.11
N LYS A 216 -8.12 19.23 -2.86
CA LYS A 216 -7.27 20.17 -3.61
C LYS A 216 -7.50 20.05 -5.13
N ASP A 217 -8.72 19.70 -5.56
CA ASP A 217 -9.10 19.48 -6.95
C ASP A 217 -8.22 18.47 -7.72
N LYS A 218 -7.46 17.64 -6.98
CA LYS A 218 -6.48 16.71 -7.54
C LYS A 218 -6.47 15.33 -6.88
N PHE A 219 -6.49 15.26 -5.55
CA PHE A 219 -6.19 14.02 -4.84
C PHE A 219 -7.47 13.28 -4.45
N TRP A 220 -7.72 12.15 -5.08
CA TRP A 220 -8.78 11.26 -4.66
C TRP A 220 -8.37 10.46 -3.42
N ARG A 221 -9.21 10.46 -2.38
CA ARG A 221 -9.04 9.66 -1.17
C ARG A 221 -10.30 8.87 -0.89
N ALA A 222 -10.17 7.54 -0.80
CA ALA A 222 -11.23 6.67 -0.30
C ALA A 222 -11.41 6.92 1.21
N HIS A 223 -12.65 7.06 1.65
CA HIS A 223 -12.98 7.21 3.06
C HIS A 223 -13.38 5.90 3.72
N GLU A 224 -13.62 4.86 2.94
CA GLU A 224 -13.90 3.52 3.41
C GLU A 224 -13.02 2.52 2.67
N LEU A 225 -12.28 1.72 3.45
CA LEU A 225 -11.43 0.65 2.96
C LEU A 225 -11.81 -0.64 3.68
N ASN A 226 -12.44 -1.59 2.98
CA ASN A 226 -12.89 -2.83 3.58
C ASN A 226 -12.07 -4.02 3.07
N MET A 227 -11.24 -4.59 3.95
CA MET A 227 -10.45 -5.79 3.71
C MET A 227 -11.22 -7.02 4.22
N VAL A 228 -11.54 -7.96 3.32
CA VAL A 228 -12.22 -9.22 3.65
C VAL A 228 -11.29 -10.39 3.36
N ASN A 229 -11.01 -11.20 4.37
CA ASN A 229 -10.22 -12.41 4.23
C ASN A 229 -11.13 -13.59 3.92
N HIS A 230 -10.98 -14.17 2.73
CA HIS A 230 -11.83 -15.26 2.24
C HIS A 230 -11.51 -16.62 2.89
N GLN A 231 -10.29 -16.79 3.41
CA GLN A 231 -9.85 -18.03 4.04
C GLN A 231 -10.23 -18.06 5.52
N THR A 232 -10.06 -16.94 6.24
CA THR A 232 -10.34 -16.87 7.69
C THR A 232 -11.75 -16.36 8.01
N LYS A 233 -12.49 -15.83 7.04
CA LYS A 233 -13.80 -15.18 7.19
C LYS A 233 -13.80 -13.97 8.13
N LYS A 234 -12.62 -13.36 8.33
CA LYS A 234 -12.44 -12.13 9.09
C LYS A 234 -12.46 -10.93 8.15
N SER A 235 -12.73 -9.75 8.70
CA SER A 235 -12.63 -8.52 7.94
C SER A 235 -12.10 -7.37 8.80
N THR A 236 -11.60 -6.33 8.13
CA THR A 236 -11.22 -5.07 8.75
C THR A 236 -11.68 -3.92 7.88
N LEU A 237 -12.58 -3.10 8.42
CA LEU A 237 -13.03 -1.87 7.80
C LEU A 237 -12.26 -0.69 8.39
N ILE A 238 -11.71 0.17 7.54
CA ILE A 238 -11.15 1.46 7.93
C ILE A 238 -12.09 2.55 7.43
N VAL A 239 -12.48 3.46 8.33
CA VAL A 239 -13.33 4.62 8.02
C VAL A 239 -12.56 5.88 8.36
N TYR A 240 -12.25 6.68 7.35
CA TYR A 240 -11.49 7.92 7.48
C TYR A 240 -12.39 9.13 7.71
N GLU A 241 -12.03 9.96 8.68
CA GLU A 241 -12.50 11.34 8.78
C GLU A 241 -11.95 12.18 7.60
N PRO A 242 -12.37 13.44 7.40
CA PRO A 242 -11.79 14.28 6.37
C PRO A 242 -10.27 14.46 6.53
N TYR A 243 -9.53 14.34 5.41
CA TYR A 243 -8.10 14.59 5.38
C TYR A 243 -7.79 16.07 5.49
N ASN A 244 -6.79 16.42 6.29
CA ASN A 244 -6.20 17.74 6.35
C ASN A 244 -4.86 17.76 5.60
N PHE A 245 -4.84 18.32 4.39
CA PHE A 245 -3.64 18.49 3.57
C PHE A 245 -2.92 19.84 3.83
N ASP A 246 -3.48 20.69 4.68
CA ASP A 246 -2.89 21.96 5.08
C ASP A 246 -2.19 21.88 6.44
N ALA A 247 -2.13 20.70 7.03
CA ALA A 247 -1.48 20.47 8.31
C ALA A 247 0.02 20.79 8.26
N ALA A 248 0.49 21.54 9.23
CA ALA A 248 1.92 21.79 9.42
C ALA A 248 2.58 20.57 10.07
N ILE A 249 2.98 19.59 9.26
CA ILE A 249 3.54 18.33 9.74
C ILE A 249 4.96 18.53 10.27
N ASP A 250 5.18 18.26 11.56
CA ASP A 250 6.52 18.22 12.15
C ASP A 250 7.30 16.98 11.64
N LYS A 251 8.20 17.21 10.69
CA LYS A 251 9.05 16.15 10.12
C LYS A 251 9.87 15.40 11.17
N SER A 252 10.11 16.00 12.33
CA SER A 252 10.88 15.39 13.41
C SER A 252 10.16 14.20 14.08
N LEU A 253 8.82 14.11 13.95
CA LEU A 253 8.02 12.99 14.45
C LEU A 253 8.33 11.67 13.73
N PHE A 254 8.80 11.75 12.48
CA PHE A 254 9.17 10.57 11.69
C PHE A 254 10.57 10.02 12.02
N ASN A 255 11.10 10.34 13.20
CA ASN A 255 12.38 9.81 13.68
C ASN A 255 12.12 8.64 14.65
N PRO A 256 12.57 7.40 14.35
CA PRO A 256 12.34 6.25 15.21
C PRO A 256 12.89 6.41 16.64
N ASN A 257 13.92 7.23 16.83
CA ASN A 257 14.49 7.50 18.16
C ASN A 257 13.59 8.43 19.03
N LYS A 258 12.63 9.10 18.42
CA LYS A 258 11.69 10.00 19.13
C LYS A 258 10.38 9.33 19.51
N LEU A 259 10.05 8.13 19.00
CA LEU A 259 8.75 7.48 19.17
C LEU A 259 8.33 7.37 20.64
N LYS A 260 9.27 7.15 21.57
CA LYS A 260 8.98 7.10 23.01
C LYS A 260 8.53 8.43 23.63
N ARG A 261 8.68 9.56 22.93
CA ARG A 261 8.42 10.92 23.41
C ARG A 261 7.15 11.53 22.78
N ILE A 262 6.61 10.87 21.77
CA ILE A 262 5.37 11.28 21.10
C ILE A 262 4.19 10.91 22.02
N ARG A 263 3.21 11.82 22.16
CA ARG A 263 2.01 11.64 22.98
C ARG A 263 0.76 11.90 22.17
#